data_709c91a47a753936d31e9e3b32bc01a3
#
_entry.id   709c91a47a753936d31e9e3b32bc01a3
#
_cell.length_a   1.000
_cell.length_b   1.000
_cell.length_c   1.000
_cell.angle_alpha   90.00
_cell.angle_beta   90.00
_cell.angle_gamma   90.00
#
_symmetry.space_group_name_H-M   'P 1'
#
loop_
_entity.id
_entity.type
_entity.pdbx_description
1 polymer ?
#
loop_
_entity_poly.entity_id
_entity_poly.type
_entity_poly.pdbx_seq_one_letter_code
_entity_poly.pdbx_strand_id
1 'polypeptide(L)'
;MINVFIGYDTKEKVAHSVLTHSILKHSTKPVAITPIYLENIKDDFIRERNALSSTEFSFSRFITPHLMNYQGWALFMDCDMLMKADINELWRLRDDRYAVQVCKHDYTPKSKVKFLNQKQTVYPKKNWSSFMLMNCKKCTPLTPNYVNRASGLELHQFKWLESDKLIGDLPLEWNWLAGEYEYKEDVKNIHFTEGGPWFNNYANCAYANEFYKIERKYLHDELTKTKKKLHAAQASPQLIEDCSYQDPLLNTLKAVSDSYIDPEGEYYGSNNEKAISMVNETVNVKNRKKYAKVAAIFND
;
A
#
# COMPACT_ATOMS: atom_id res chain seq x y z
N MET A 1 -16.44 13.29 4.41
CA MET A 1 -15.68 12.03 4.20
C MET A 1 -14.33 12.37 3.62
N ILE A 2 -13.28 11.67 4.02
CA ILE A 2 -11.92 11.84 3.49
C ILE A 2 -11.75 10.87 2.32
N ASN A 3 -11.44 11.36 1.13
CA ASN A 3 -11.26 10.53 -0.05
C ASN A 3 -9.75 10.27 -0.25
N VAL A 4 -9.34 9.01 -0.17
CA VAL A 4 -7.95 8.57 -0.32
C VAL A 4 -7.85 7.66 -1.53
N PHE A 5 -6.98 8.00 -2.46
CA PHE A 5 -6.62 7.18 -3.60
C PHE A 5 -5.21 6.63 -3.37
N ILE A 6 -5.06 5.31 -3.44
CA ILE A 6 -3.78 4.64 -3.25
C ILE A 6 -3.37 4.01 -4.57
N GLY A 7 -2.17 4.31 -5.04
CA GLY A 7 -1.59 3.63 -6.19
C GLY A 7 -1.47 2.13 -5.90
N TYR A 8 -1.91 1.27 -6.83
CA TYR A 8 -1.82 -0.17 -6.66
C TYR A 8 -0.76 -0.74 -7.59
N ASP A 9 0.15 -1.53 -7.03
CA ASP A 9 1.13 -2.33 -7.77
C ASP A 9 0.98 -3.80 -7.39
N THR A 10 0.90 -4.67 -8.39
CA THR A 10 0.73 -6.11 -8.19
C THR A 10 1.90 -6.77 -7.43
N LYS A 11 3.07 -6.13 -7.41
CA LYS A 11 4.25 -6.58 -6.66
C LYS A 11 4.25 -6.12 -5.21
N GLU A 12 3.40 -5.15 -4.84
CA GLU A 12 3.36 -4.49 -3.54
C GLU A 12 2.01 -4.66 -2.83
N LYS A 13 1.32 -5.77 -3.09
CA LYS A 13 -0.01 -6.08 -2.52
C LYS A 13 -0.02 -5.99 -0.98
N VAL A 14 1.04 -6.51 -0.34
CA VAL A 14 1.18 -6.50 1.12
C VAL A 14 1.30 -5.07 1.62
N ALA A 15 2.13 -4.24 0.99
CA ALA A 15 2.30 -2.83 1.34
C ALA A 15 0.97 -2.08 1.26
N HIS A 16 0.24 -2.23 0.15
CA HIS A 16 -1.09 -1.63 -0.03
C HIS A 16 -2.07 -2.04 1.10
N SER A 17 -2.10 -3.33 1.47
CA SER A 17 -2.99 -3.85 2.50
C SER A 17 -2.64 -3.28 3.88
N VAL A 18 -1.35 -3.26 4.22
CA VAL A 18 -0.85 -2.71 5.49
C VAL A 18 -1.08 -1.21 5.58
N LEU A 19 -0.85 -0.46 4.48
CA LEU A 19 -1.15 0.96 4.42
C LEU A 19 -2.65 1.22 4.65
N THR A 20 -3.52 0.52 3.92
CA THR A 20 -4.98 0.62 4.08
C THR A 20 -5.39 0.38 5.53
N HIS A 21 -4.88 -0.70 6.14
CA HIS A 21 -5.16 -1.01 7.54
C HIS A 21 -4.64 0.10 8.48
N SER A 22 -3.45 0.62 8.26
CA SER A 22 -2.85 1.67 9.09
C SER A 22 -3.65 2.98 9.03
N ILE A 23 -4.15 3.37 7.85
CA ILE A 23 -5.02 4.55 7.70
C ILE A 23 -6.30 4.36 8.51
N LEU A 24 -6.99 3.23 8.32
CA LEU A 24 -8.27 2.96 9.00
C LEU A 24 -8.10 2.89 10.52
N LYS A 25 -6.98 2.31 10.99
CA LYS A 25 -6.66 2.19 12.41
C LYS A 25 -6.48 3.53 13.10
N HIS A 26 -5.87 4.50 12.45
CA HIS A 26 -5.54 5.79 13.05
C HIS A 26 -6.59 6.88 12.75
N SER A 27 -7.53 6.63 11.84
CA SER A 27 -8.51 7.64 11.45
C SER A 27 -9.61 7.82 12.47
N THR A 28 -9.85 9.08 12.88
CA THR A 28 -10.99 9.49 13.74
C THR A 28 -12.22 9.91 12.91
N LYS A 29 -12.13 9.94 11.59
CA LYS A 29 -13.21 10.35 10.67
C LYS A 29 -13.43 9.29 9.59
N PRO A 30 -14.64 9.22 8.99
CA PRO A 30 -14.89 8.32 7.87
C PRO A 30 -13.95 8.58 6.70
N VAL A 31 -13.28 7.51 6.23
CA VAL A 31 -12.36 7.50 5.10
C VAL A 31 -12.90 6.58 4.02
N ALA A 32 -12.94 7.07 2.78
CA ALA A 32 -13.13 6.24 1.60
C ALA A 32 -11.76 5.98 0.97
N ILE A 33 -11.40 4.71 0.81
CA ILE A 33 -10.12 4.30 0.21
C ILE A 33 -10.40 3.65 -1.12
N THR A 34 -9.81 4.20 -2.19
CA THR A 34 -9.93 3.71 -3.56
C THR A 34 -8.57 3.31 -4.08
N PRO A 35 -8.29 2.03 -4.35
CA PRO A 35 -7.09 1.62 -5.05
C PRO A 35 -7.16 2.06 -6.51
N ILE A 36 -6.09 2.71 -7.00
CA ILE A 36 -5.92 2.96 -8.44
C ILE A 36 -5.25 1.73 -9.05
N TYR A 37 -6.07 0.75 -9.42
CA TYR A 37 -5.66 -0.48 -10.07
C TYR A 37 -5.90 -0.36 -11.57
N LEU A 38 -4.88 -0.59 -12.40
CA LEU A 38 -4.91 -0.31 -13.84
C LEU A 38 -6.06 -1.03 -14.57
N GLU A 39 -6.33 -2.29 -14.22
CA GLU A 39 -7.42 -3.05 -14.84
C GLU A 39 -8.81 -2.42 -14.63
N ASN A 40 -9.00 -1.70 -13.52
CA ASN A 40 -10.27 -1.07 -13.19
C ASN A 40 -10.47 0.30 -13.85
N ILE A 41 -9.40 0.89 -14.40
CA ILE A 41 -9.41 2.22 -15.03
C ILE A 41 -8.96 2.18 -16.49
N LYS A 42 -8.96 1.00 -17.13
CA LYS A 42 -8.49 0.78 -18.50
C LYS A 42 -9.22 1.59 -19.58
N ASP A 43 -10.44 2.03 -19.30
CA ASP A 43 -11.21 2.86 -20.23
C ASP A 43 -10.71 4.32 -20.22
N ASP A 44 -10.18 4.78 -19.10
CA ASP A 44 -9.68 6.14 -18.91
C ASP A 44 -8.14 6.23 -19.01
N PHE A 45 -7.43 5.16 -18.63
CA PHE A 45 -5.97 5.10 -18.60
C PHE A 45 -5.46 3.98 -19.49
N ILE A 46 -5.01 4.36 -20.70
CA ILE A 46 -4.55 3.46 -21.76
C ILE A 46 -3.04 3.52 -22.01
N ARG A 47 -2.31 4.28 -21.18
CA ARG A 47 -0.88 4.48 -21.32
C ARG A 47 -0.12 3.18 -21.05
N GLU A 48 0.68 2.76 -22.02
CA GLU A 48 1.56 1.61 -21.86
C GLU A 48 2.65 1.88 -20.82
N ARG A 49 2.99 0.84 -20.06
CA ARG A 49 4.12 0.88 -19.16
C ARG A 49 5.42 0.96 -19.93
N ASN A 50 6.27 1.91 -19.60
CA ASN A 50 7.61 2.00 -20.18
C ASN A 50 8.68 1.51 -19.19
N ALA A 51 9.89 1.22 -19.68
CA ALA A 51 11.01 0.72 -18.89
C ALA A 51 11.46 1.69 -17.77
N LEU A 52 11.08 2.98 -17.84
CA LEU A 52 11.38 3.99 -16.83
C LEU A 52 10.32 4.09 -15.75
N SER A 53 9.17 3.42 -15.91
CA SER A 53 8.10 3.39 -14.91
C SER A 53 8.46 2.41 -13.81
N SER A 54 8.78 2.91 -12.62
CA SER A 54 9.16 2.08 -11.46
C SER A 54 7.99 1.27 -10.92
N THR A 55 6.77 1.83 -10.95
CA THR A 55 5.55 1.22 -10.43
C THR A 55 4.43 1.27 -11.48
N GLU A 56 3.39 0.43 -11.31
CA GLU A 56 2.21 0.42 -12.19
C GLU A 56 1.45 1.75 -12.12
N PHE A 57 1.48 2.42 -11.00
CA PHE A 57 0.81 3.70 -10.78
C PHE A 57 1.68 4.95 -11.02
N SER A 58 2.85 4.79 -11.64
CA SER A 58 3.77 5.93 -11.90
C SER A 58 3.08 7.13 -12.56
N PHE A 59 2.13 6.89 -13.46
CA PHE A 59 1.40 7.96 -14.16
C PHE A 59 -0.10 7.97 -13.83
N SER A 60 -0.71 6.83 -13.52
CA SER A 60 -2.14 6.77 -13.23
C SER A 60 -2.52 7.54 -11.95
N ARG A 61 -1.56 7.86 -11.08
CA ARG A 61 -1.77 8.75 -9.93
C ARG A 61 -2.39 10.12 -10.32
N PHE A 62 -2.09 10.61 -11.51
CA PHE A 62 -2.57 11.89 -12.00
C PHE A 62 -4.00 11.86 -12.53
N ILE A 63 -4.64 10.67 -12.63
CA ILE A 63 -6.06 10.56 -13.02
C ILE A 63 -6.99 10.79 -11.83
N THR A 64 -6.47 10.90 -10.61
CA THR A 64 -7.26 11.09 -9.37
C THR A 64 -8.30 12.20 -9.48
N PRO A 65 -8.03 13.42 -10.03
CA PRO A 65 -9.05 14.46 -10.16
C PRO A 65 -10.19 14.08 -11.11
N HIS A 66 -9.89 13.32 -12.17
CA HIS A 66 -10.90 12.79 -13.09
C HIS A 66 -11.82 11.78 -12.37
N LEU A 67 -11.26 10.85 -11.61
CA LEU A 67 -12.03 9.89 -10.83
C LEU A 67 -12.91 10.56 -9.77
N MET A 68 -12.58 11.77 -9.36
CA MET A 68 -13.38 12.64 -8.49
C MET A 68 -14.37 13.52 -9.26
N ASN A 69 -14.53 13.33 -10.57
CA ASN A 69 -15.30 14.24 -11.45
C ASN A 69 -14.90 15.72 -11.28
N TYR A 70 -13.63 15.98 -10.98
CA TYR A 70 -13.07 17.30 -10.70
C TYR A 70 -13.79 18.04 -9.57
N GLN A 71 -14.27 17.31 -8.56
CA GLN A 71 -15.01 17.90 -7.44
C GLN A 71 -14.35 17.59 -6.09
N GLY A 72 -14.43 18.56 -5.19
CA GLY A 72 -13.95 18.41 -3.82
C GLY A 72 -12.44 18.24 -3.71
N TRP A 73 -12.03 17.53 -2.66
CA TRP A 73 -10.64 17.24 -2.35
C TRP A 73 -10.39 15.74 -2.31
N ALA A 74 -9.21 15.33 -2.71
CA ALA A 74 -8.72 13.96 -2.62
C ALA A 74 -7.25 13.93 -2.17
N LEU A 75 -6.86 12.89 -1.44
CA LEU A 75 -5.48 12.55 -1.19
C LEU A 75 -5.09 11.42 -2.14
N PHE A 76 -4.03 11.60 -2.93
CA PHE A 76 -3.31 10.51 -3.56
C PHE A 76 -2.07 10.16 -2.74
N MET A 77 -1.76 8.88 -2.62
CA MET A 77 -0.52 8.40 -2.01
C MET A 77 -0.04 7.10 -2.65
N ASP A 78 1.27 6.89 -2.64
CA ASP A 78 1.90 5.65 -3.08
C ASP A 78 1.57 4.51 -2.09
N CYS A 79 1.54 3.25 -2.55
CA CYS A 79 1.18 2.11 -1.69
C CYS A 79 2.30 1.70 -0.73
N ASP A 80 3.54 2.10 -1.00
CA ASP A 80 4.73 1.80 -0.20
C ASP A 80 4.90 2.76 1.00
N MET A 81 3.79 3.07 1.65
CA MET A 81 3.74 3.96 2.81
C MET A 81 3.16 3.27 4.05
N LEU A 82 3.37 3.89 5.21
CA LEU A 82 2.81 3.44 6.49
C LEU A 82 2.31 4.65 7.28
N MET A 83 0.99 4.75 7.48
CA MET A 83 0.37 5.81 8.27
C MET A 83 0.56 5.56 9.77
N LYS A 84 1.04 6.57 10.51
CA LYS A 84 1.23 6.54 11.97
C LYS A 84 0.37 7.54 12.73
N ALA A 85 -0.25 8.48 12.03
CA ALA A 85 -1.08 9.54 12.62
C ALA A 85 -2.50 9.55 12.07
N ASP A 86 -3.38 10.32 12.69
CA ASP A 86 -4.75 10.50 12.20
C ASP A 86 -4.75 11.31 10.90
N ILE A 87 -5.19 10.66 9.81
CA ILE A 87 -5.30 11.31 8.50
C ILE A 87 -6.20 12.56 8.50
N ASN A 88 -7.08 12.70 9.50
CA ASN A 88 -7.90 13.89 9.66
C ASN A 88 -7.07 15.13 10.01
N GLU A 89 -5.90 14.97 10.64
CA GLU A 89 -4.97 16.09 10.88
C GLU A 89 -4.44 16.63 9.53
N LEU A 90 -4.03 15.75 8.63
CA LEU A 90 -3.64 16.12 7.26
C LEU A 90 -4.81 16.80 6.53
N TRP A 91 -6.01 16.20 6.64
CA TRP A 91 -7.19 16.70 5.94
C TRP A 91 -7.58 18.14 6.34
N ARG A 92 -7.24 18.57 7.55
CA ARG A 92 -7.43 19.95 8.03
C ARG A 92 -6.46 20.96 7.41
N LEU A 93 -5.34 20.51 6.85
CA LEU A 93 -4.33 21.37 6.21
C LEU A 93 -4.73 21.82 4.80
N ARG A 94 -5.89 21.40 4.28
CA ARG A 94 -6.37 21.84 2.97
C ARG A 94 -6.50 23.35 2.91
N ASP A 95 -5.98 23.90 1.82
CA ASP A 95 -6.01 25.33 1.57
C ASP A 95 -6.47 25.59 0.12
N ASP A 96 -7.63 26.21 0.01
CA ASP A 96 -8.26 26.48 -1.29
C ASP A 96 -7.45 27.43 -2.20
N ARG A 97 -6.40 28.05 -1.71
CA ARG A 97 -5.46 28.82 -2.54
C ARG A 97 -4.73 27.94 -3.53
N TYR A 98 -4.46 26.68 -3.17
CA TYR A 98 -3.65 25.75 -3.96
C TYR A 98 -4.50 24.79 -4.81
N ALA A 99 -3.92 24.34 -5.92
CA ALA A 99 -4.46 23.23 -6.69
C ALA A 99 -4.01 21.89 -6.14
N VAL A 100 -2.78 21.85 -5.63
CA VAL A 100 -2.21 20.66 -4.98
C VAL A 100 -1.32 21.09 -3.83
N GLN A 101 -1.30 20.35 -2.74
CA GLN A 101 -0.35 20.52 -1.65
C GLN A 101 0.47 19.24 -1.53
N VAL A 102 1.78 19.38 -1.36
CA VAL A 102 2.75 18.27 -1.35
C VAL A 102 3.83 18.48 -0.30
N CYS A 103 4.48 17.42 0.13
CA CYS A 103 5.74 17.53 0.87
C CYS A 103 6.85 17.89 -0.12
N LYS A 104 7.39 19.10 0.00
CA LYS A 104 8.44 19.61 -0.90
C LYS A 104 9.81 19.10 -0.47
N HIS A 105 10.17 17.92 -0.95
CA HIS A 105 11.48 17.34 -0.72
C HIS A 105 12.56 18.12 -1.45
N ASP A 106 13.60 18.52 -0.74
CA ASP A 106 14.83 19.09 -1.27
C ASP A 106 15.99 18.21 -0.83
N TYR A 107 16.31 17.20 -1.65
CA TYR A 107 17.38 16.25 -1.34
C TYR A 107 17.95 15.64 -2.62
N THR A 108 19.19 15.18 -2.51
CA THR A 108 19.83 14.35 -3.54
C THR A 108 19.80 12.89 -3.06
N PRO A 109 19.23 11.97 -3.84
CA PRO A 109 19.17 10.55 -3.48
C PRO A 109 20.55 10.00 -3.11
N LYS A 110 20.64 9.27 -2.00
CA LYS A 110 21.87 8.63 -1.54
C LYS A 110 22.33 7.49 -2.43
N SER A 111 21.36 6.74 -2.98
CA SER A 111 21.61 5.60 -3.87
C SER A 111 21.44 5.97 -5.34
N LYS A 112 22.26 5.40 -6.22
CA LYS A 112 22.12 5.49 -7.69
C LYS A 112 21.10 4.46 -8.23
N VAL A 113 20.71 3.51 -7.42
CA VAL A 113 19.80 2.40 -7.73
C VAL A 113 18.75 2.35 -6.66
N LYS A 114 17.49 2.15 -7.03
CA LYS A 114 16.38 1.93 -6.14
C LYS A 114 15.73 0.56 -6.40
N PHE A 115 14.63 0.30 -5.73
CA PHE A 115 13.76 -0.84 -5.86
C PHE A 115 13.87 -1.58 -7.22
N LEU A 116 14.04 -2.90 -7.21
CA LEU A 116 14.20 -3.78 -8.37
C LEU A 116 15.34 -3.35 -9.34
N ASN A 117 16.45 -2.84 -8.83
CA ASN A 117 17.58 -2.38 -9.63
C ASN A 117 17.25 -1.26 -10.64
N GLN A 118 16.17 -0.53 -10.43
CA GLN A 118 15.80 0.61 -11.26
C GLN A 118 16.79 1.78 -11.06
N LYS A 119 17.23 2.39 -12.17
CA LYS A 119 18.11 3.54 -12.11
C LYS A 119 17.42 4.71 -11.41
N GLN A 120 18.07 5.25 -10.37
CA GLN A 120 17.62 6.43 -9.68
C GLN A 120 17.89 7.67 -10.57
N THR A 121 16.85 8.40 -10.95
CA THR A 121 16.99 9.65 -11.70
C THR A 121 16.83 10.84 -10.76
N VAL A 122 17.66 11.87 -10.94
CA VAL A 122 17.54 13.16 -10.25
C VAL A 122 16.81 14.13 -11.17
N TYR A 123 15.73 14.70 -10.69
CA TYR A 123 14.98 15.75 -11.39
C TYR A 123 14.31 16.67 -10.35
N PRO A 124 14.01 17.93 -10.74
CA PRO A 124 13.31 18.86 -9.85
C PRO A 124 11.96 18.30 -9.37
N LYS A 125 11.59 18.59 -8.12
CA LYS A 125 10.33 18.14 -7.49
C LYS A 125 10.21 16.61 -7.37
N LYS A 126 11.35 15.91 -7.24
CA LYS A 126 11.37 14.46 -7.04
C LYS A 126 10.61 14.07 -5.75
N ASN A 127 9.83 13.00 -5.81
CA ASN A 127 8.96 12.48 -4.74
C ASN A 127 7.82 13.41 -4.30
N TRP A 128 7.65 14.61 -4.86
CA TRP A 128 6.54 15.47 -4.53
C TRP A 128 5.19 14.83 -4.90
N SER A 129 5.12 14.15 -6.02
CA SER A 129 3.90 13.52 -6.53
C SER A 129 3.58 12.15 -5.90
N SER A 130 4.41 11.66 -4.98
CA SER A 130 4.12 10.42 -4.25
C SER A 130 3.02 10.60 -3.19
N PHE A 131 2.80 11.86 -2.76
CA PHE A 131 1.82 12.23 -1.75
C PHE A 131 1.22 13.59 -2.08
N MET A 132 -0.01 13.60 -2.60
CA MET A 132 -0.66 14.80 -3.13
C MET A 132 -2.04 15.02 -2.53
N LEU A 133 -2.22 16.11 -1.78
CA LEU A 133 -3.52 16.58 -1.34
C LEU A 133 -4.07 17.52 -2.41
N MET A 134 -5.04 17.06 -3.20
CA MET A 134 -5.48 17.68 -4.46
C MET A 134 -6.83 18.37 -4.28
N ASN A 135 -6.91 19.64 -4.64
CA ASN A 135 -8.15 20.36 -4.88
C ASN A 135 -8.63 20.04 -6.31
N CYS A 136 -9.46 19.02 -6.44
CA CYS A 136 -9.82 18.46 -7.76
C CYS A 136 -10.43 19.49 -8.70
N LYS A 137 -11.14 20.49 -8.18
CA LYS A 137 -11.71 21.60 -8.98
C LYS A 137 -10.65 22.44 -9.70
N LYS A 138 -9.43 22.49 -9.15
CA LYS A 138 -8.30 23.24 -9.73
C LYS A 138 -7.35 22.36 -10.54
N CYS A 139 -7.63 21.06 -10.61
CA CYS A 139 -6.82 20.08 -11.32
C CYS A 139 -7.45 19.68 -12.68
N THR A 140 -8.30 20.51 -13.25
CA THR A 140 -9.00 20.24 -14.53
C THR A 140 -8.10 19.99 -15.74
N PRO A 141 -6.84 20.48 -15.82
CA PRO A 141 -5.93 20.09 -16.88
C PRO A 141 -5.55 18.60 -16.90
N LEU A 142 -5.68 17.90 -15.77
CA LEU A 142 -5.39 16.45 -15.66
C LEU A 142 -6.53 15.61 -16.24
N THR A 143 -6.88 15.84 -17.50
CA THR A 143 -7.85 15.00 -18.23
C THR A 143 -7.22 13.63 -18.56
N PRO A 144 -8.01 12.56 -18.77
CA PRO A 144 -7.50 11.27 -19.24
C PRO A 144 -6.62 11.41 -20.47
N ASN A 145 -7.03 12.22 -21.46
CA ASN A 145 -6.25 12.46 -22.66
C ASN A 145 -4.88 13.10 -22.37
N TYR A 146 -4.82 14.09 -21.48
CA TYR A 146 -3.56 14.72 -21.09
C TYR A 146 -2.66 13.73 -20.33
N VAL A 147 -3.20 13.03 -19.32
CA VAL A 147 -2.44 12.08 -18.51
C VAL A 147 -1.86 10.93 -19.36
N ASN A 148 -2.61 10.47 -20.36
CA ASN A 148 -2.15 9.42 -21.27
C ASN A 148 -1.00 9.86 -22.20
N ARG A 149 -0.89 11.15 -22.52
CA ARG A 149 0.07 11.67 -23.53
C ARG A 149 1.24 12.46 -22.98
N ALA A 150 1.04 13.18 -21.87
CA ALA A 150 2.08 14.01 -21.26
C ALA A 150 3.33 13.20 -20.90
N SER A 151 4.50 13.77 -21.01
CA SER A 151 5.73 13.14 -20.56
C SER A 151 5.74 12.94 -19.03
N GLY A 152 6.52 11.98 -18.55
CA GLY A 152 6.67 11.76 -17.10
C GLY A 152 7.16 13.03 -16.37
N LEU A 153 8.07 13.80 -16.99
CA LEU A 153 8.57 15.05 -16.42
C LEU A 153 7.50 16.14 -16.37
N GLU A 154 6.63 16.23 -17.38
CA GLU A 154 5.51 17.19 -17.35
C GLU A 154 4.56 16.88 -16.22
N LEU A 155 4.24 15.60 -16.01
CA LEU A 155 3.36 15.18 -14.92
C LEU A 155 4.01 15.40 -13.56
N HIS A 156 5.19 14.81 -13.30
CA HIS A 156 5.85 14.83 -11.99
C HIS A 156 6.40 16.20 -11.57
N GLN A 157 6.68 17.09 -12.52
CA GLN A 157 7.08 18.48 -12.25
C GLN A 157 5.88 19.44 -12.17
N PHE A 158 4.65 18.94 -12.23
CA PHE A 158 3.42 19.72 -12.14
C PHE A 158 3.30 20.79 -13.24
N LYS A 159 3.85 20.54 -14.44
CA LYS A 159 3.78 21.47 -15.57
C LYS A 159 2.38 21.61 -16.18
N TRP A 160 1.43 20.84 -15.71
CA TRP A 160 0.01 20.97 -15.98
C TRP A 160 -0.66 22.10 -15.20
N LEU A 161 0.06 22.73 -14.26
CA LEU A 161 -0.36 23.94 -13.57
C LEU A 161 0.18 25.19 -14.28
N GLU A 162 -0.59 26.25 -14.27
CA GLU A 162 -0.19 27.55 -14.84
C GLU A 162 1.00 28.17 -14.09
N SER A 163 1.16 27.88 -12.83
CA SER A 163 2.23 28.40 -11.98
C SER A 163 2.53 27.49 -10.80
N ASP A 164 3.81 27.42 -10.41
CA ASP A 164 4.26 26.75 -9.20
C ASP A 164 3.68 27.36 -7.90
N LYS A 165 3.15 28.60 -7.98
CA LYS A 165 2.44 29.23 -6.86
C LYS A 165 1.14 28.48 -6.46
N LEU A 166 0.63 27.63 -7.35
CA LEU A 166 -0.52 26.78 -7.08
C LEU A 166 -0.15 25.48 -6.37
N ILE A 167 1.14 25.26 -6.06
CA ILE A 167 1.64 24.11 -5.30
C ILE A 167 1.91 24.57 -3.86
N GLY A 168 1.05 24.18 -2.96
CA GLY A 168 1.21 24.44 -1.52
C GLY A 168 2.10 23.44 -0.83
N ASP A 169 2.53 23.79 0.39
CA ASP A 169 3.40 22.96 1.21
C ASP A 169 2.58 22.10 2.19
N LEU A 170 3.05 20.87 2.39
CA LEU A 170 2.68 20.03 3.52
C LEU A 170 3.93 19.78 4.38
N PRO A 171 3.78 19.63 5.71
CA PRO A 171 4.88 19.25 6.57
C PRO A 171 5.52 17.93 6.14
N LEU A 172 6.87 17.85 6.13
CA LEU A 172 7.62 16.70 5.61
C LEU A 172 7.32 15.39 6.36
N GLU A 173 6.92 15.47 7.63
CA GLU A 173 6.53 14.30 8.43
C GLU A 173 5.33 13.52 7.86
N TRP A 174 4.58 14.10 6.92
CA TRP A 174 3.50 13.41 6.18
C TRP A 174 4.00 12.59 4.99
N ASN A 175 5.26 12.73 4.60
CA ASN A 175 5.89 11.92 3.55
C ASN A 175 7.38 11.72 3.87
N TRP A 176 7.66 11.05 5.01
CA TRP A 176 9.01 10.86 5.51
C TRP A 176 9.72 9.75 4.78
N LEU A 177 10.76 10.07 4.04
CA LEU A 177 11.47 9.14 3.16
C LEU A 177 12.40 8.23 3.98
N ALA A 178 11.97 6.99 4.20
CA ALA A 178 12.75 5.97 4.90
C ALA A 178 14.06 5.67 4.15
N GLY A 179 15.17 5.63 4.88
CA GLY A 179 16.52 5.42 4.31
C GLY A 179 17.16 6.69 3.76
N GLU A 180 16.41 7.60 3.17
CA GLU A 180 16.90 8.89 2.66
C GLU A 180 17.07 9.92 3.78
N TYR A 181 16.08 9.99 4.68
CA TYR A 181 16.15 10.86 5.86
C TYR A 181 16.66 10.09 7.09
N GLU A 182 17.13 10.83 8.08
CA GLU A 182 17.48 10.26 9.37
C GLU A 182 16.24 9.69 10.07
N TYR A 183 16.46 8.68 10.94
CA TYR A 183 15.36 8.11 11.70
C TYR A 183 14.76 9.15 12.64
N LYS A 184 13.43 9.25 12.61
CA LYS A 184 12.64 10.14 13.46
C LYS A 184 11.39 9.40 13.93
N GLU A 185 11.20 9.28 15.24
CA GLU A 185 10.12 8.47 15.83
C GLU A 185 8.72 9.08 15.58
N ASP A 186 8.61 10.40 15.64
CA ASP A 186 7.33 11.13 15.62
C ASP A 186 6.84 11.52 14.21
N VAL A 187 7.33 10.83 13.16
CA VAL A 187 6.81 11.01 11.80
C VAL A 187 5.37 10.54 11.68
N LYS A 188 4.60 11.18 10.82
CA LYS A 188 3.16 10.93 10.64
C LYS A 188 2.85 9.90 9.58
N ASN A 189 3.67 9.83 8.54
CA ASN A 189 3.56 8.83 7.47
C ASN A 189 4.96 8.50 6.95
N ILE A 190 5.33 7.23 6.95
CA ILE A 190 6.61 6.72 6.46
C ILE A 190 6.44 6.32 5.01
N HIS A 191 7.45 6.61 4.16
CA HIS A 191 7.48 6.25 2.75
C HIS A 191 8.75 5.45 2.45
N PHE A 192 8.62 4.20 2.04
CA PHE A 192 9.70 3.25 1.76
C PHE A 192 10.18 3.36 0.30
N THR A 193 10.66 4.53 -0.11
CA THR A 193 10.99 4.87 -1.51
C THR A 193 12.03 3.98 -2.18
N GLU A 194 12.90 3.34 -1.42
CA GLU A 194 13.97 2.46 -1.92
C GLU A 194 13.52 1.00 -1.99
N GLY A 195 12.41 0.67 -1.33
CA GLY A 195 11.85 -0.65 -1.13
C GLY A 195 11.56 -0.88 0.35
N GLY A 196 10.51 -1.63 0.65
CA GLY A 196 10.04 -1.82 2.01
C GLY A 196 10.18 -3.26 2.52
N PRO A 197 9.84 -3.49 3.81
CA PRO A 197 10.11 -4.75 4.51
C PRO A 197 9.44 -6.00 3.92
N TRP A 198 8.45 -5.84 3.04
CA TRP A 198 7.81 -6.93 2.29
C TRP A 198 8.70 -7.54 1.20
N PHE A 199 9.89 -6.99 0.97
CA PHE A 199 10.90 -7.56 0.09
C PHE A 199 12.09 -8.07 0.89
N ASN A 200 12.55 -9.29 0.62
CA ASN A 200 13.65 -9.95 1.36
C ASN A 200 14.90 -9.07 1.49
N ASN A 201 15.27 -8.36 0.43
CA ASN A 201 16.47 -7.50 0.42
C ASN A 201 16.31 -6.24 1.29
N TYR A 202 15.10 -5.92 1.73
CA TYR A 202 14.76 -4.75 2.53
C TYR A 202 14.13 -5.10 3.88
N ALA A 203 14.15 -6.39 4.28
CA ALA A 203 13.53 -6.87 5.51
C ALA A 203 13.96 -6.11 6.78
N ASN A 204 15.19 -5.58 6.79
CA ASN A 204 15.77 -4.82 7.90
C ASN A 204 15.97 -3.33 7.56
N CYS A 205 15.20 -2.76 6.62
CA CYS A 205 15.31 -1.34 6.29
C CYS A 205 14.85 -0.44 7.46
N ALA A 206 15.12 0.86 7.34
CA ALA A 206 14.62 1.82 8.33
C ALA A 206 13.10 1.71 8.49
N TYR A 207 12.60 1.74 9.72
CA TYR A 207 11.17 1.57 10.08
C TYR A 207 10.57 0.18 9.77
N ALA A 208 11.37 -0.85 9.51
CA ALA A 208 10.85 -2.20 9.28
C ALA A 208 10.03 -2.72 10.48
N ASN A 209 10.46 -2.44 11.71
CA ASN A 209 9.75 -2.87 12.91
C ASN A 209 8.36 -2.24 13.04
N GLU A 210 8.21 -0.97 12.67
CA GLU A 210 6.92 -0.26 12.66
C GLU A 210 5.98 -0.89 11.63
N PHE A 211 6.49 -1.24 10.46
CA PHE A 211 5.72 -1.92 9.42
C PHE A 211 5.25 -3.29 9.91
N TYR A 212 6.16 -4.14 10.40
CA TYR A 212 5.83 -5.48 10.89
C TYR A 212 4.85 -5.47 12.06
N LYS A 213 4.90 -4.47 12.93
CA LYS A 213 3.93 -4.30 14.02
C LYS A 213 2.51 -4.10 13.51
N ILE A 214 2.33 -3.35 12.44
CA ILE A 214 1.01 -3.11 11.83
C ILE A 214 0.58 -4.31 11.01
N GLU A 215 1.48 -4.91 10.22
CA GLU A 215 1.23 -6.12 9.43
C GLU A 215 0.75 -7.28 10.32
N ARG A 216 1.45 -7.57 11.41
CA ARG A 216 1.05 -8.61 12.39
C ARG A 216 -0.35 -8.37 12.93
N LYS A 217 -0.66 -7.13 13.26
CA LYS A 217 -2.00 -6.79 13.76
C LYS A 217 -3.07 -7.01 12.70
N TYR A 218 -2.82 -6.58 11.46
CA TYR A 218 -3.71 -6.81 10.32
C TYR A 218 -3.97 -8.31 10.11
N LEU A 219 -2.92 -9.13 10.04
CA LEU A 219 -3.03 -10.57 9.87
C LEU A 219 -3.76 -11.25 11.03
N HIS A 220 -3.49 -10.83 12.27
CA HIS A 220 -4.20 -11.33 13.45
C HIS A 220 -5.70 -11.01 13.41
N ASP A 221 -6.07 -9.78 13.05
CA ASP A 221 -7.46 -9.34 12.94
C ASP A 221 -8.20 -10.13 11.86
N GLU A 222 -7.58 -10.38 10.69
CA GLU A 222 -8.17 -11.17 9.61
C GLU A 222 -8.32 -12.65 9.97
N LEU A 223 -7.31 -13.27 10.61
CA LEU A 223 -7.40 -14.64 11.11
C LEU A 223 -8.51 -14.80 12.17
N THR A 224 -8.65 -13.83 13.06
CA THR A 224 -9.70 -13.83 14.08
C THR A 224 -11.08 -13.76 13.48
N LYS A 225 -11.28 -12.91 12.46
CA LYS A 225 -12.56 -12.82 11.70
C LYS A 225 -12.86 -14.15 10.99
N THR A 226 -11.87 -14.75 10.36
CA THR A 226 -12.01 -16.04 9.67
C THR A 226 -12.37 -17.16 10.63
N LYS A 227 -11.70 -17.23 11.80
CA LYS A 227 -12.05 -18.19 12.88
C LYS A 227 -13.50 -18.02 13.33
N LYS A 228 -13.97 -16.78 13.58
CA LYS A 228 -15.36 -16.51 13.96
C LYS A 228 -16.37 -16.95 12.90
N LYS A 229 -16.09 -16.69 11.61
CA LYS A 229 -16.95 -17.15 10.51
C LYS A 229 -17.00 -18.66 10.41
N LEU A 230 -15.86 -19.33 10.60
CA LEU A 230 -15.77 -20.78 10.57
C LEU A 230 -16.55 -21.41 11.74
N HIS A 231 -16.41 -20.87 12.97
CA HIS A 231 -17.20 -21.32 14.12
C HIS A 231 -18.71 -21.10 13.92
N ALA A 232 -19.10 -19.98 13.33
CA ALA A 232 -20.51 -19.73 13.01
C ALA A 232 -21.04 -20.71 11.95
N ALA A 233 -20.23 -21.06 10.95
CA ALA A 233 -20.55 -22.05 9.94
C ALA A 233 -20.68 -23.48 10.52
N GLN A 234 -19.77 -23.84 11.44
CA GLN A 234 -19.80 -25.13 12.15
C GLN A 234 -21.00 -25.28 13.09
N ALA A 235 -21.55 -24.16 13.58
CA ALA A 235 -22.77 -24.16 14.39
C ALA A 235 -24.07 -24.35 13.56
N SER A 236 -23.99 -24.37 12.23
CA SER A 236 -25.13 -24.63 11.34
C SER A 236 -25.35 -26.14 11.21
N PRO A 237 -26.55 -26.69 11.56
CA PRO A 237 -26.82 -28.12 11.52
C PRO A 237 -26.60 -28.78 10.14
N GLN A 238 -26.75 -28.02 9.08
CA GLN A 238 -26.63 -28.50 7.68
C GLN A 238 -25.18 -28.69 7.21
N LEU A 239 -24.22 -28.04 7.87
CA LEU A 239 -22.77 -28.15 7.58
C LEU A 239 -22.10 -29.26 8.39
N ILE A 240 -22.73 -29.74 9.47
CA ILE A 240 -22.18 -30.79 10.34
C ILE A 240 -22.17 -32.16 9.65
N GLU A 241 -23.10 -32.45 8.75
CA GLU A 241 -23.14 -33.72 8.01
C GLU A 241 -22.02 -33.86 6.98
N ASP A 242 -21.53 -32.76 6.40
CA ASP A 242 -20.41 -32.77 5.42
C ASP A 242 -19.03 -32.60 6.04
N CYS A 243 -18.93 -32.19 7.30
CA CYS A 243 -17.69 -31.87 7.99
C CYS A 243 -17.33 -32.84 9.15
N SER A 244 -17.62 -34.13 9.01
CA SER A 244 -17.16 -35.17 9.96
C SER A 244 -15.64 -35.43 9.89
N TYR A 245 -14.90 -34.54 9.23
CA TYR A 245 -13.44 -34.52 9.19
C TYR A 245 -12.91 -33.50 10.22
N GLN A 246 -12.04 -33.97 11.11
CA GLN A 246 -11.08 -33.08 11.78
C GLN A 246 -10.31 -32.36 10.67
N ASP A 247 -10.67 -31.10 10.44
CA ASP A 247 -10.19 -30.39 9.25
C ASP A 247 -8.69 -30.11 9.37
N PRO A 248 -7.82 -30.79 8.55
CA PRO A 248 -6.39 -30.56 8.56
C PRO A 248 -6.02 -29.09 8.32
N LEU A 249 -6.89 -28.36 7.60
CA LEU A 249 -6.72 -26.93 7.34
C LEU A 249 -6.80 -26.10 8.63
N LEU A 250 -7.71 -26.45 9.53
CA LEU A 250 -7.83 -25.77 10.83
C LEU A 250 -6.60 -25.99 11.71
N ASN A 251 -6.06 -27.23 11.70
CA ASN A 251 -4.83 -27.56 12.40
C ASN A 251 -3.61 -26.89 11.75
N THR A 252 -3.59 -26.79 10.41
CA THR A 252 -2.53 -26.06 9.68
C THR A 252 -2.59 -24.55 9.95
N LEU A 253 -3.77 -23.94 9.92
CA LEU A 253 -3.96 -22.53 10.27
C LEU A 253 -3.64 -22.25 11.74
N LYS A 254 -3.95 -23.18 12.64
CA LYS A 254 -3.59 -23.09 14.05
C LYS A 254 -2.07 -23.22 14.23
N ALA A 255 -1.43 -24.19 13.61
CA ALA A 255 0.02 -24.38 13.65
C ALA A 255 0.77 -23.18 13.06
N VAL A 256 0.29 -22.61 11.93
CA VAL A 256 0.82 -21.38 11.34
C VAL A 256 0.59 -20.20 12.30
N SER A 257 -0.60 -20.06 12.90
CA SER A 257 -0.90 -19.02 13.89
C SER A 257 -0.02 -19.14 15.13
N ASP A 258 0.21 -20.35 15.62
CA ASP A 258 0.99 -20.62 16.83
C ASP A 258 2.52 -20.53 16.58
N SER A 259 2.98 -20.72 15.33
CA SER A 259 4.38 -20.55 14.93
C SER A 259 4.75 -19.10 14.55
N TYR A 260 3.75 -18.27 14.23
CA TYR A 260 3.96 -16.84 13.91
C TYR A 260 4.11 -15.95 15.15
N ILE A 261 3.77 -16.44 16.33
CA ILE A 261 3.88 -15.70 17.59
C ILE A 261 4.57 -16.65 18.57
N ASP A 262 5.88 -16.48 18.77
CA ASP A 262 6.53 -17.13 19.88
C ASP A 262 6.05 -16.50 21.20
N PRO A 263 6.20 -17.21 22.34
CA PRO A 263 5.81 -16.70 23.65
C PRO A 263 6.53 -15.39 24.05
N GLU A 264 7.61 -15.03 23.36
CA GLU A 264 8.43 -13.84 23.61
C GLU A 264 8.12 -12.69 22.62
N GLY A 265 7.23 -12.93 21.63
CA GLY A 265 6.72 -11.92 20.70
C GLY A 265 7.66 -11.58 19.55
N GLU A 266 8.66 -12.40 19.26
CA GLU A 266 9.55 -12.24 18.11
C GLU A 266 8.90 -12.76 16.82
N TYR A 267 9.06 -11.99 15.73
CA TYR A 267 8.51 -12.30 14.42
C TYR A 267 9.50 -13.11 13.58
N TYR A 268 9.09 -14.31 13.20
CA TYR A 268 9.74 -15.06 12.13
C TYR A 268 9.01 -14.78 10.83
N GLY A 269 9.60 -13.95 9.97
CA GLY A 269 9.00 -13.49 8.71
C GLY A 269 8.53 -14.64 7.80
N SER A 270 7.85 -14.29 6.71
CA SER A 270 7.24 -15.20 5.71
C SER A 270 8.20 -16.24 5.08
N ASN A 271 9.49 -16.20 5.40
CA ASN A 271 10.53 -17.12 4.98
C ASN A 271 11.01 -18.06 6.08
N ASN A 272 10.25 -18.28 7.14
CA ASN A 272 10.61 -19.27 8.13
C ASN A 272 10.50 -20.67 7.48
N GLU A 273 11.66 -21.26 7.14
CA GLU A 273 11.75 -22.62 6.59
C GLU A 273 11.02 -23.65 7.44
N LYS A 274 10.91 -23.42 8.74
CA LYS A 274 10.21 -24.28 9.68
C LYS A 274 8.69 -24.20 9.50
N ALA A 275 8.13 -23.00 9.29
CA ALA A 275 6.69 -22.82 9.00
C ALA A 275 6.34 -23.39 7.61
N ILE A 276 7.21 -23.17 6.62
CA ILE A 276 7.07 -23.75 5.26
C ILE A 276 7.18 -25.26 5.31
N SER A 277 8.12 -25.84 6.10
CA SER A 277 8.26 -27.29 6.30
C SER A 277 7.03 -27.88 6.95
N MET A 278 6.49 -27.27 8.00
CA MET A 278 5.26 -27.74 8.68
C MET A 278 4.04 -27.67 7.76
N VAL A 279 3.90 -26.63 6.92
CA VAL A 279 2.83 -26.56 5.91
C VAL A 279 3.00 -27.67 4.86
N ASN A 280 4.22 -27.91 4.39
CA ASN A 280 4.51 -28.97 3.41
C ASN A 280 4.35 -30.38 3.97
N GLU A 281 4.67 -30.63 5.24
CA GLU A 281 4.46 -31.91 5.92
C GLU A 281 2.99 -32.19 6.18
N THR A 282 2.20 -31.17 6.52
CA THR A 282 0.77 -31.30 6.81
C THR A 282 -0.05 -31.50 5.53
N VAL A 283 0.40 -30.92 4.40
CA VAL A 283 -0.16 -31.17 3.06
C VAL A 283 0.43 -32.46 2.49
N ASN A 284 0.19 -33.61 3.12
CA ASN A 284 0.69 -34.88 2.70
C ASN A 284 0.22 -35.22 1.27
N VAL A 285 1.11 -35.88 0.50
CA VAL A 285 1.01 -36.25 -0.92
C VAL A 285 -0.31 -36.90 -1.33
N LYS A 286 -1.00 -37.62 -0.46
CA LYS A 286 -2.32 -38.23 -0.70
C LYS A 286 -3.46 -37.23 -0.88
N ASN A 287 -3.33 -36.03 -0.37
CA ASN A 287 -4.37 -34.99 -0.39
C ASN A 287 -4.10 -33.84 -1.37
N ARG A 288 -2.97 -33.85 -2.11
CA ARG A 288 -2.58 -32.76 -3.04
C ARG A 288 -3.66 -32.41 -4.05
N LYS A 289 -4.42 -33.37 -4.56
CA LYS A 289 -5.52 -33.10 -5.53
C LYS A 289 -6.73 -32.42 -4.86
N LYS A 290 -7.01 -32.74 -3.59
CA LYS A 290 -8.15 -32.19 -2.84
C LYS A 290 -7.85 -30.77 -2.34
N TYR A 291 -6.58 -30.46 -2.02
CA TYR A 291 -6.13 -29.19 -1.49
C TYR A 291 -5.38 -28.31 -2.51
N ALA A 292 -5.25 -28.75 -3.76
CA ALA A 292 -4.62 -27.95 -4.82
C ALA A 292 -5.28 -26.57 -5.00
N LYS A 293 -6.61 -26.48 -4.78
CA LYS A 293 -7.32 -25.19 -4.80
C LYS A 293 -6.99 -24.30 -3.59
N VAL A 294 -6.64 -24.90 -2.46
CA VAL A 294 -6.28 -24.15 -1.24
C VAL A 294 -4.81 -23.75 -1.31
N ALA A 295 -3.93 -24.62 -1.82
CA ALA A 295 -2.52 -24.31 -2.05
C ALA A 295 -2.33 -23.18 -3.09
N ALA A 296 -3.23 -23.05 -4.06
CA ALA A 296 -3.23 -21.94 -5.02
C ALA A 296 -3.49 -20.58 -4.33
N ILE A 297 -4.28 -20.57 -3.26
CA ILE A 297 -4.56 -19.32 -2.48
C ILE A 297 -3.31 -18.82 -1.73
N PHE A 298 -2.35 -19.69 -1.44
CA PHE A 298 -1.11 -19.35 -0.73
C PHE A 298 0.10 -19.19 -1.64
N ASN A 299 -0.02 -19.57 -2.94
CA ASN A 299 1.06 -19.47 -3.95
C ASN A 299 0.82 -18.36 -4.98
N ASP A 300 -0.34 -17.70 -4.99
CA ASP A 300 -0.64 -16.46 -5.70
C ASP A 300 -0.53 -15.26 -4.75
#